data_364920d93995098b22d97436601792e4
#
_entry.id   364920d93995098b22d97436601792e4
#
_cell.length_a   1.000
_cell.length_b   1.000
_cell.length_c   1.000
_cell.angle_alpha   90.00
_cell.angle_beta   90.00
_cell.angle_gamma   90.00
#
_symmetry.space_group_name_H-M   'P 1'
#
loop_
_entity.id
_entity.type
_entity.pdbx_description
1 polymer ?
#
loop_
_entity_poly.entity_id
_entity_poly.type
_entity_poly.pdbx_seq_one_letter_code
_entity_poly.pdbx_strand_id
1 'polypeptide(L)'
;MSGFRLNIKTKYVDTSKPIKFTFDGKEYSGYEGDTLASALLANGELVLARSFKYHRPRGVYSAGSEEPNALVSIRNDGRLEPNCTATTVEIYEGLKTYSQNAWPSLAFDIMAINQWFSPLLVAGFYYKTFMGTGQKFWHFCEHFIRRAAGMGKAGLIADPDRYEKSNIFTDVLIIGAGPAGLNAAKEMISSSKKILIVDENKHLGGSLAEESGTIDSITSDAWLADTLNSLSDCENVNIMSRTTVYGYFDDNTLGAIEKVADHKAIPENNEPRQRHLKIFAKKVIIATGSIERPIVFDGNDTPGIMLANAALRYANRYGVAVGKNIAIFTNNDDGYTTANMLKNLGVNITHVIDARSQIDPLLMKDSSIRYITAHVVTSAHGGKSLSSIKISKYDSSSKSIEEKKKIRVDSLLVSGGYTPTINLCSQTGTPAIFNDELQAFIPGESSRNWEARGAVMGAFTLEEILTTSKVNNTNKKAIPLAITDIPSPNKSAKKFIDFQHDVSVRDIKIAHAEGFRSVEHLKR
;
A
#
# COMPACT_ATOMS: atom_id res chain seq x y z
N MET A 1 5.90 -21.41 15.51
CA MET A 1 6.11 -21.41 14.05
C MET A 1 7.40 -20.66 13.79
N SER A 2 8.29 -21.17 12.93
CA SER A 2 9.47 -20.40 12.54
C SER A 2 9.00 -19.18 11.76
N GLY A 3 9.35 -17.98 12.20
CA GLY A 3 8.98 -16.74 11.54
C GLY A 3 9.61 -16.59 10.13
N PHE A 4 9.36 -15.47 9.50
CA PHE A 4 9.80 -15.21 8.13
C PHE A 4 11.03 -14.26 8.06
N ARG A 5 11.75 -14.05 9.17
CA ARG A 5 12.98 -13.23 9.18
C ARG A 5 14.06 -13.91 8.33
N LEU A 6 14.60 -13.18 7.36
CA LEU A 6 15.72 -13.60 6.52
C LEU A 6 17.03 -13.37 7.29
N ASN A 7 18.01 -14.21 7.02
CA ASN A 7 19.37 -14.04 7.56
C ASN A 7 20.20 -13.14 6.63
N ILE A 8 19.76 -11.92 6.43
CA ILE A 8 20.43 -10.90 5.62
C ILE A 8 20.60 -9.62 6.42
N LYS A 9 21.66 -8.88 6.17
CA LYS A 9 21.85 -7.54 6.71
C LYS A 9 21.06 -6.55 5.85
N THR A 10 20.18 -5.78 6.46
CA THR A 10 19.47 -4.69 5.79
C THR A 10 20.04 -3.34 6.21
N LYS A 11 19.76 -2.32 5.41
CA LYS A 11 20.21 -0.94 5.69
C LYS A 11 19.37 -0.25 6.77
N TYR A 12 18.12 -0.69 6.94
CA TYR A 12 17.11 0.05 7.68
C TYR A 12 16.76 -0.57 9.03
N VAL A 13 17.12 -1.83 9.27
CA VAL A 13 16.84 -2.55 10.51
C VAL A 13 18.14 -2.90 11.21
N ASP A 14 18.27 -2.43 12.45
CA ASP A 14 19.40 -2.74 13.32
C ASP A 14 19.11 -3.98 14.17
N THR A 15 19.58 -5.14 13.72
CA THR A 15 19.37 -6.42 14.43
C THR A 15 20.15 -6.53 15.74
N SER A 16 21.04 -5.58 16.06
CA SER A 16 21.72 -5.52 17.36
C SER A 16 20.83 -4.88 18.45
N LYS A 17 19.74 -4.25 18.07
CA LYS A 17 18.81 -3.54 18.97
C LYS A 17 17.42 -4.19 18.95
N PRO A 18 17.21 -5.27 19.72
CA PRO A 18 15.91 -5.91 19.83
C PRO A 18 14.92 -5.00 20.58
N ILE A 19 13.66 -5.04 20.14
CA ILE A 19 12.53 -4.28 20.69
C ILE A 19 11.43 -5.26 21.05
N LYS A 20 10.84 -5.12 22.25
CA LYS A 20 9.67 -5.86 22.67
C LYS A 20 8.42 -5.01 22.58
N PHE A 21 7.36 -5.59 22.06
CA PHE A 21 6.05 -4.94 21.94
C PHE A 21 4.93 -5.97 22.11
N THR A 22 3.69 -5.51 22.24
CA THR A 22 2.53 -6.39 22.33
C THR A 22 1.53 -6.14 21.21
N PHE A 23 0.92 -7.22 20.71
CA PHE A 23 -0.22 -7.19 19.82
C PHE A 23 -1.31 -8.12 20.36
N ASP A 24 -2.51 -7.60 20.60
CA ASP A 24 -3.63 -8.29 21.26
C ASP A 24 -3.23 -8.97 22.58
N GLY A 25 -2.36 -8.32 23.36
CA GLY A 25 -1.89 -8.81 24.65
C GLY A 25 -0.80 -9.90 24.59
N LYS A 26 -0.41 -10.36 23.41
CA LYS A 26 0.70 -11.30 23.22
C LYS A 26 2.00 -10.54 22.96
N GLU A 27 3.09 -10.92 23.62
CA GLU A 27 4.41 -10.34 23.43
C GLU A 27 5.05 -10.85 22.15
N TYR A 28 5.68 -9.92 21.42
CA TYR A 28 6.45 -10.14 20.21
C TYR A 28 7.78 -9.40 20.30
N SER A 29 8.72 -9.80 19.46
CA SER A 29 10.01 -9.13 19.30
C SER A 29 10.21 -8.69 17.85
N GLY A 30 10.81 -7.53 17.69
CA GLY A 30 11.31 -6.98 16.45
C GLY A 30 12.64 -6.29 16.69
N TYR A 31 13.05 -5.43 15.78
CA TYR A 31 14.31 -4.69 15.89
C TYR A 31 14.09 -3.20 15.60
N GLU A 32 15.00 -2.35 16.03
CA GLU A 32 14.97 -0.93 15.67
C GLU A 32 14.95 -0.77 14.15
N GLY A 33 13.99 0.01 13.66
CA GLY A 33 13.74 0.21 12.24
C GLY A 33 12.59 -0.61 11.66
N ASP A 34 12.12 -1.66 12.35
CA ASP A 34 10.93 -2.39 11.94
C ASP A 34 9.66 -1.52 12.06
N THR A 35 8.71 -1.76 11.16
CA THR A 35 7.32 -1.37 11.39
C THR A 35 6.57 -2.48 12.13
N LEU A 36 5.40 -2.16 12.67
CA LEU A 36 4.54 -3.17 13.32
C LEU A 36 4.21 -4.31 12.35
N ALA A 37 3.90 -3.99 11.09
CA ALA A 37 3.61 -4.99 10.06
C ALA A 37 4.83 -5.88 9.77
N SER A 38 6.03 -5.31 9.57
CA SER A 38 7.25 -6.10 9.30
C SER A 38 7.63 -6.99 10.49
N ALA A 39 7.51 -6.48 11.72
CA ALA A 39 7.80 -7.25 12.92
C ALA A 39 6.80 -8.41 13.12
N LEU A 40 5.50 -8.18 12.92
CA LEU A 40 4.48 -9.24 13.03
C LEU A 40 4.66 -10.31 11.94
N LEU A 41 4.91 -9.92 10.69
CA LEU A 41 5.25 -10.86 9.60
C LEU A 41 6.51 -11.67 9.94
N ALA A 42 7.56 -11.00 10.45
CA ALA A 42 8.79 -11.68 10.88
C ALA A 42 8.53 -12.76 11.95
N ASN A 43 7.52 -12.56 12.80
CA ASN A 43 7.08 -13.54 13.81
C ASN A 43 6.07 -14.57 13.26
N GLY A 44 5.68 -14.48 11.99
CA GLY A 44 4.75 -15.42 11.34
C GLY A 44 3.28 -15.11 11.54
N GLU A 45 2.93 -13.91 12.02
CA GLU A 45 1.55 -13.49 12.12
C GLU A 45 1.05 -12.97 10.78
N LEU A 46 0.12 -13.71 10.16
CA LEU A 46 -0.44 -13.39 8.85
C LEU A 46 -1.82 -12.72 8.93
N VAL A 47 -2.53 -12.86 10.05
CA VAL A 47 -3.86 -12.26 10.25
C VAL A 47 -3.74 -11.11 11.23
N LEU A 48 -3.93 -9.88 10.76
CA LEU A 48 -3.79 -8.68 11.58
C LEU A 48 -5.13 -8.00 11.86
N ALA A 49 -6.15 -8.27 11.03
CA ALA A 49 -7.45 -7.64 11.16
C ALA A 49 -8.58 -8.54 10.66
N ARG A 50 -9.80 -8.09 10.85
CA ARG A 50 -11.01 -8.63 10.21
C ARG A 50 -11.60 -7.58 9.28
N SER A 51 -12.22 -8.03 8.18
CA SER A 51 -12.80 -7.10 7.22
C SER A 51 -14.05 -6.40 7.79
N PHE A 52 -14.33 -5.22 7.24
CA PHE A 52 -15.34 -4.31 7.73
C PHE A 52 -16.77 -4.90 7.76
N LYS A 53 -17.21 -5.51 6.66
CA LYS A 53 -18.61 -5.96 6.48
C LYS A 53 -18.79 -7.46 6.77
N TYR A 54 -17.86 -8.26 6.28
CA TYR A 54 -17.97 -9.72 6.33
C TYR A 54 -17.14 -10.37 7.42
N HIS A 55 -16.32 -9.62 8.14
CA HIS A 55 -15.41 -10.16 9.17
C HIS A 55 -14.49 -11.29 8.68
N ARG A 56 -14.11 -11.23 7.41
CA ARG A 56 -13.14 -12.17 6.84
C ARG A 56 -11.75 -11.89 7.41
N PRO A 57 -10.91 -12.93 7.60
CA PRO A 57 -9.52 -12.70 7.98
C PRO A 57 -8.83 -11.77 6.97
N ARG A 58 -8.06 -10.80 7.46
CA ARG A 58 -7.26 -9.88 6.66
C ARG A 58 -5.81 -9.89 7.13
N GLY A 59 -4.89 -9.94 6.19
CA GLY A 59 -3.46 -9.79 6.42
C GLY A 59 -2.95 -8.50 5.84
N VAL A 60 -1.64 -8.30 5.89
CA VAL A 60 -0.96 -7.19 5.23
C VAL A 60 -1.01 -7.41 3.71
N TYR A 61 -1.41 -6.39 2.97
CA TYR A 61 -1.53 -6.42 1.52
C TYR A 61 -0.49 -5.57 0.80
N SER A 62 -0.06 -4.47 1.44
CA SER A 62 0.96 -3.55 0.95
C SER A 62 2.03 -3.28 2.02
N ALA A 63 2.94 -2.32 1.78
CA ALA A 63 4.02 -1.99 2.72
C ALA A 63 4.12 -0.48 3.01
N GLY A 64 3.13 0.30 2.67
CA GLY A 64 3.08 1.74 2.88
C GLY A 64 1.73 2.22 3.43
N SER A 65 1.46 3.51 3.27
CA SER A 65 0.22 4.16 3.70
C SER A 65 -1.02 3.68 2.92
N GLU A 66 -0.81 3.08 1.77
CA GLU A 66 -1.84 2.49 0.90
C GLU A 66 -2.42 1.16 1.45
N GLU A 67 -1.95 0.66 2.60
CA GLU A 67 -2.41 -0.58 3.22
C GLU A 67 -3.91 -0.54 3.58
N PRO A 68 -4.75 -1.39 2.96
CA PRO A 68 -6.20 -1.31 3.16
C PRO A 68 -6.72 -2.13 4.33
N ASN A 69 -5.94 -3.09 4.86
CA ASN A 69 -6.46 -4.14 5.74
C ASN A 69 -5.96 -4.05 7.19
N ALA A 70 -4.68 -3.70 7.37
CA ALA A 70 -3.98 -3.86 8.64
C ALA A 70 -4.15 -2.62 9.54
N LEU A 71 -5.40 -2.27 9.87
CA LEU A 71 -5.70 -1.20 10.82
C LEU A 71 -5.62 -1.72 12.25
N VAL A 72 -4.92 -0.99 13.10
CA VAL A 72 -4.69 -1.30 14.51
C VAL A 72 -4.97 -0.09 15.40
N SER A 73 -5.17 -0.33 16.68
CA SER A 73 -5.23 0.71 17.70
C SER A 73 -3.94 0.69 18.53
N ILE A 74 -3.37 1.84 18.79
CA ILE A 74 -2.26 2.02 19.74
C ILE A 74 -2.86 2.43 21.09
N ARG A 75 -2.45 1.77 22.18
CA ARG A 75 -2.91 2.05 23.55
C ARG A 75 -1.73 2.06 24.50
N ASN A 76 -1.23 3.24 24.83
CA ASN A 76 -0.14 3.43 25.79
C ASN A 76 -0.54 4.50 26.80
N ASP A 77 -0.66 4.15 28.08
CA ASP A 77 -0.71 5.05 29.23
C ASP A 77 -1.56 6.33 29.06
N GLY A 78 -2.81 6.15 28.60
CA GLY A 78 -3.75 7.23 28.31
C GLY A 78 -3.84 7.63 26.83
N ARG A 79 -2.82 7.38 26.03
CA ARG A 79 -2.91 7.53 24.58
C ARG A 79 -3.73 6.39 23.97
N LEU A 80 -4.80 6.74 23.28
CA LEU A 80 -5.55 5.80 22.45
C LEU A 80 -5.67 6.38 21.04
N GLU A 81 -4.93 5.79 20.10
CA GLU A 81 -4.95 6.18 18.70
C GLU A 81 -5.51 5.02 17.87
N PRO A 82 -6.77 5.10 17.42
CA PRO A 82 -7.38 4.08 16.58
C PRO A 82 -7.04 4.30 15.11
N ASN A 83 -7.30 3.27 14.30
CA ASN A 83 -7.19 3.30 12.84
C ASN A 83 -5.77 3.60 12.33
N CYS A 84 -4.75 3.25 13.11
CA CYS A 84 -3.37 3.35 12.66
C CYS A 84 -3.06 2.23 11.66
N THR A 85 -2.39 2.55 10.57
CA THR A 85 -1.98 1.56 9.57
C THR A 85 -0.70 0.86 10.04
N ALA A 86 -0.74 -0.44 10.30
CA ALA A 86 0.39 -1.20 10.86
C ALA A 86 1.69 -1.09 10.06
N THR A 87 1.59 -0.85 8.76
CA THR A 87 2.73 -0.65 7.84
C THR A 87 3.47 0.67 8.04
N THR A 88 2.83 1.66 8.69
CA THR A 88 3.42 2.98 8.96
C THR A 88 3.72 3.22 10.45
N VAL A 89 3.34 2.30 11.32
CA VAL A 89 3.66 2.35 12.75
C VAL A 89 5.05 1.79 12.97
N GLU A 90 6.01 2.64 13.36
CA GLU A 90 7.35 2.20 13.78
C GLU A 90 7.26 1.59 15.18
N ILE A 91 7.89 0.43 15.41
CA ILE A 91 7.89 -0.18 16.74
C ILE A 91 8.89 0.52 17.67
N TYR A 92 8.55 0.56 18.94
CA TYR A 92 9.41 1.02 20.04
C TYR A 92 9.18 0.14 21.28
N GLU A 93 10.11 0.18 22.22
CA GLU A 93 10.05 -0.65 23.43
C GLU A 93 8.77 -0.36 24.24
N GLY A 94 8.03 -1.43 24.54
CA GLY A 94 6.78 -1.36 25.30
C GLY A 94 5.55 -0.89 24.50
N LEU A 95 5.63 -0.79 23.17
CA LEU A 95 4.47 -0.46 22.31
C LEU A 95 3.34 -1.48 22.53
N LYS A 96 2.13 -1.00 22.81
CA LYS A 96 0.92 -1.82 22.99
C LYS A 96 -0.05 -1.56 21.84
N THR A 97 -0.31 -2.59 21.04
CA THR A 97 -1.21 -2.51 19.88
C THR A 97 -2.30 -3.55 19.96
N TYR A 98 -3.44 -3.25 19.35
CA TYR A 98 -4.61 -4.10 19.34
C TYR A 98 -5.22 -4.12 17.94
N SER A 99 -5.69 -5.29 17.54
CA SER A 99 -6.48 -5.45 16.33
C SER A 99 -7.81 -4.73 16.45
N GLN A 100 -8.39 -4.41 15.31
CA GLN A 100 -9.72 -3.82 15.22
C GLN A 100 -10.69 -4.80 14.56
N ASN A 101 -11.99 -4.54 14.74
CA ASN A 101 -13.07 -5.28 14.07
C ASN A 101 -13.08 -6.80 14.34
N ALA A 102 -12.71 -7.25 15.55
CA ALA A 102 -12.83 -8.65 15.96
C ALA A 102 -13.50 -8.76 17.33
N TRP A 103 -14.36 -9.77 17.53
CA TRP A 103 -14.92 -10.05 18.84
C TRP A 103 -15.24 -11.55 18.99
N PRO A 104 -14.78 -12.24 20.05
CA PRO A 104 -13.92 -11.72 21.15
C PRO A 104 -12.43 -11.62 20.77
N SER A 105 -11.97 -12.21 19.66
CA SER A 105 -10.56 -12.18 19.26
C SER A 105 -10.39 -12.34 17.75
N LEU A 106 -9.21 -12.00 17.20
CA LEU A 106 -8.85 -12.27 15.81
C LEU A 106 -8.93 -13.75 15.45
N ALA A 107 -8.52 -14.62 16.37
CA ALA A 107 -8.49 -16.07 16.13
C ALA A 107 -9.89 -16.67 16.07
N PHE A 108 -10.81 -16.15 16.87
CA PHE A 108 -12.21 -16.57 16.92
C PHE A 108 -13.11 -15.33 16.98
N ASP A 109 -13.71 -15.01 15.83
CA ASP A 109 -14.58 -13.85 15.68
C ASP A 109 -16.01 -14.32 15.40
N ILE A 110 -16.91 -14.07 16.35
CA ILE A 110 -18.32 -14.46 16.25
C ILE A 110 -19.01 -13.70 15.11
N MET A 111 -18.59 -12.46 14.84
CA MET A 111 -19.17 -11.65 13.77
C MET A 111 -18.85 -12.20 12.36
N ALA A 112 -17.93 -13.17 12.24
CA ALA A 112 -17.69 -13.88 10.98
C ALA A 112 -18.94 -14.62 10.44
N ILE A 113 -19.97 -14.80 11.26
CA ILE A 113 -21.31 -15.26 10.84
C ILE A 113 -21.93 -14.36 9.75
N ASN A 114 -21.53 -13.08 9.68
CA ASN A 114 -21.96 -12.15 8.64
C ASN A 114 -21.65 -12.64 7.21
N GLN A 115 -20.66 -13.54 7.07
CA GLN A 115 -20.37 -14.15 5.77
C GLN A 115 -21.54 -14.99 5.24
N TRP A 116 -22.29 -15.64 6.12
CA TRP A 116 -23.47 -16.44 5.75
C TRP A 116 -24.62 -15.52 5.33
N PHE A 117 -24.72 -14.34 5.94
CA PHE A 117 -25.74 -13.34 5.61
C PHE A 117 -25.31 -12.40 4.47
N SER A 118 -24.21 -12.71 3.78
CA SER A 118 -23.68 -11.87 2.68
C SER A 118 -24.70 -11.54 1.57
N PRO A 119 -25.71 -12.35 1.24
CA PRO A 119 -26.77 -11.96 0.30
C PRO A 119 -27.61 -10.78 0.76
N LEU A 120 -27.75 -10.57 2.07
CA LEU A 120 -28.50 -9.44 2.67
C LEU A 120 -27.64 -8.19 2.86
N LEU A 121 -26.30 -8.33 2.82
CA LEU A 121 -25.33 -7.26 3.02
C LEU A 121 -24.75 -6.76 1.68
N VAL A 122 -25.58 -6.66 0.66
CA VAL A 122 -25.18 -6.13 -0.66
C VAL A 122 -24.99 -4.62 -0.61
N ALA A 123 -24.44 -4.03 -1.67
CA ALA A 123 -24.32 -2.59 -1.81
C ALA A 123 -25.65 -1.86 -1.52
N GLY A 124 -25.59 -0.84 -0.71
CA GLY A 124 -26.80 -0.11 -0.28
C GLY A 124 -27.70 -0.87 0.71
N PHE A 125 -27.19 -1.89 1.39
CA PHE A 125 -28.00 -2.72 2.30
C PHE A 125 -28.72 -1.92 3.39
N TYR A 126 -28.21 -0.77 3.80
CA TYR A 126 -28.91 0.13 4.73
C TYR A 126 -30.30 0.50 4.24
N TYR A 127 -30.42 0.83 2.96
CA TYR A 127 -31.67 1.25 2.32
C TYR A 127 -32.53 0.08 1.85
N LYS A 128 -31.95 -1.11 1.66
CA LYS A 128 -32.65 -2.28 1.11
C LYS A 128 -33.13 -3.24 2.19
N THR A 129 -32.29 -3.50 3.19
CA THR A 129 -32.55 -4.57 4.17
C THR A 129 -33.17 -4.04 5.45
N PHE A 130 -32.75 -2.85 5.93
CA PHE A 130 -33.10 -2.38 7.27
C PHE A 130 -34.11 -1.21 7.31
N MET A 131 -34.57 -0.71 6.16
CA MET A 131 -35.52 0.39 6.08
C MET A 131 -36.99 -0.04 5.99
N GLY A 132 -37.26 -1.32 5.78
CA GLY A 132 -38.58 -1.83 5.39
C GLY A 132 -39.70 -1.69 6.42
N THR A 133 -39.43 -1.48 7.73
CA THR A 133 -40.40 -1.44 8.82
C THR A 133 -40.47 -0.08 9.52
N GLY A 134 -39.84 0.94 8.94
CA GLY A 134 -39.92 2.31 9.43
C GLY A 134 -38.73 2.76 10.28
N GLN A 135 -38.73 4.05 10.61
CA GLN A 135 -37.59 4.75 11.22
C GLN A 135 -37.15 4.17 12.58
N LYS A 136 -38.09 3.70 13.41
CA LYS A 136 -37.76 3.11 14.72
C LYS A 136 -36.97 1.82 14.60
N PHE A 137 -37.32 1.00 13.62
CA PHE A 137 -36.57 -0.24 13.36
C PHE A 137 -35.18 0.07 12.81
N TRP A 138 -35.06 1.07 11.95
CA TRP A 138 -33.74 1.53 11.47
C TRP A 138 -32.85 1.97 12.64
N HIS A 139 -33.34 2.82 13.55
CA HIS A 139 -32.53 3.25 14.70
C HIS A 139 -32.11 2.11 15.62
N PHE A 140 -32.92 1.09 15.76
CA PHE A 140 -32.57 -0.12 16.48
C PHE A 140 -31.43 -0.87 15.76
N CYS A 141 -31.56 -1.13 14.47
CA CYS A 141 -30.53 -1.82 13.67
C CYS A 141 -29.23 -1.00 13.57
N GLU A 142 -29.33 0.31 13.39
CA GLU A 142 -28.21 1.23 13.26
C GLU A 142 -27.25 1.13 14.45
N HIS A 143 -27.76 0.97 15.65
CA HIS A 143 -26.94 0.79 16.84
C HIS A 143 -26.02 -0.44 16.77
N PHE A 144 -26.52 -1.56 16.24
CA PHE A 144 -25.72 -2.78 16.04
C PHE A 144 -24.78 -2.63 14.85
N ILE A 145 -25.24 -2.06 13.75
CA ILE A 145 -24.44 -1.81 12.55
C ILE A 145 -23.24 -0.92 12.90
N ARG A 146 -23.45 0.16 13.64
CA ARG A 146 -22.39 1.08 14.09
C ARG A 146 -21.35 0.38 14.95
N ARG A 147 -21.78 -0.53 15.85
CA ARG A 147 -20.86 -1.34 16.66
C ARG A 147 -20.08 -2.36 15.83
N ALA A 148 -20.72 -2.92 14.80
CA ALA A 148 -20.10 -3.91 13.91
C ALA A 148 -19.24 -3.26 12.83
N ALA A 149 -19.26 -1.93 12.69
CA ALA A 149 -18.55 -1.21 11.63
C ALA A 149 -17.01 -1.26 11.73
N GLY A 150 -16.45 -1.79 12.81
CA GLY A 150 -15.02 -2.09 12.93
C GLY A 150 -14.08 -0.90 12.96
N MET A 151 -14.58 0.31 12.86
CA MET A 151 -13.79 1.52 13.05
C MET A 151 -13.44 1.64 14.53
N GLY A 152 -12.21 2.06 14.82
CA GLY A 152 -11.71 2.23 16.17
C GLY A 152 -12.54 3.21 17.00
N LYS A 153 -12.46 3.08 18.32
CA LYS A 153 -13.16 3.94 19.27
C LYS A 153 -12.25 5.09 19.69
N ALA A 154 -12.80 6.29 19.78
CA ALA A 154 -12.10 7.44 20.35
C ALA A 154 -11.73 7.19 21.81
N GLY A 155 -10.58 7.72 22.24
CA GLY A 155 -10.15 7.72 23.64
C GLY A 155 -11.12 8.53 24.51
N LEU A 156 -11.46 7.99 25.70
CA LEU A 156 -12.29 8.68 26.69
C LEU A 156 -11.45 9.28 27.82
N ILE A 157 -10.15 9.03 27.83
CA ILE A 157 -9.17 9.54 28.80
C ILE A 157 -8.43 10.70 28.13
N ALA A 158 -8.04 11.72 28.90
CA ALA A 158 -7.24 12.83 28.39
C ALA A 158 -5.92 12.30 27.79
N ASP A 159 -5.63 12.72 26.57
CA ASP A 159 -4.38 12.40 25.91
C ASP A 159 -3.24 13.15 26.58
N PRO A 160 -2.19 12.49 27.06
CA PRO A 160 -1.06 13.15 27.71
C PRO A 160 -0.11 13.86 26.73
N ASP A 161 -0.23 13.55 25.44
CA ASP A 161 0.67 14.08 24.42
C ASP A 161 0.36 15.54 24.05
N ARG A 162 1.40 16.25 23.64
CA ARG A 162 1.30 17.62 23.15
C ARG A 162 1.27 17.61 21.61
N TYR A 163 0.45 18.51 21.06
CA TYR A 163 0.32 18.72 19.60
C TYR A 163 0.57 20.19 19.27
N GLU A 164 1.20 20.44 18.13
CA GLU A 164 1.52 21.78 17.67
C GLU A 164 0.85 22.10 16.33
N LYS A 165 0.67 23.40 16.09
CA LYS A 165 0.29 23.96 14.78
C LYS A 165 1.37 24.94 14.34
N SER A 166 1.78 24.86 13.07
CA SER A 166 2.81 25.73 12.52
C SER A 166 2.49 26.15 11.09
N ASN A 167 2.95 27.35 10.73
CA ASN A 167 2.87 27.86 9.36
C ASN A 167 4.26 27.84 8.74
N ILE A 168 4.37 27.37 7.50
CA ILE A 168 5.62 27.34 6.73
C ILE A 168 5.42 28.12 5.44
N PHE A 169 6.40 28.98 5.11
CA PHE A 169 6.42 29.73 3.86
C PHE A 169 7.63 29.32 3.04
N THR A 170 7.39 28.90 1.80
CA THR A 170 8.45 28.44 0.89
C THR A 170 8.22 28.95 -0.54
N ASP A 171 9.30 29.10 -1.33
CA ASP A 171 9.16 29.42 -2.74
C ASP A 171 8.73 28.18 -3.56
N VAL A 172 9.30 27.01 -3.23
CA VAL A 172 8.98 25.74 -3.87
C VAL A 172 8.71 24.67 -2.82
N LEU A 173 7.56 24.03 -2.91
CA LEU A 173 7.23 22.82 -2.16
C LEU A 173 7.34 21.60 -3.09
N ILE A 174 8.11 20.59 -2.69
CA ILE A 174 8.21 19.30 -3.37
C ILE A 174 7.56 18.24 -2.49
N ILE A 175 6.55 17.57 -3.01
CA ILE A 175 5.79 16.54 -2.29
C ILE A 175 6.22 15.16 -2.80
N GLY A 176 6.94 14.43 -1.96
CA GLY A 176 7.57 13.14 -2.26
C GLY A 176 9.07 13.28 -2.51
N ALA A 177 9.87 12.61 -1.70
CA ALA A 177 11.34 12.53 -1.82
C ALA A 177 11.78 11.20 -2.48
N GLY A 178 11.01 10.75 -3.47
CA GLY A 178 11.41 9.69 -4.39
C GLY A 178 12.36 10.24 -5.49
N PRO A 179 12.75 9.39 -6.48
CA PRO A 179 13.70 9.80 -7.52
C PRO A 179 13.25 11.07 -8.26
N ALA A 180 11.97 11.23 -8.56
CA ALA A 180 11.45 12.40 -9.27
C ALA A 180 11.55 13.68 -8.42
N GLY A 181 11.18 13.62 -7.14
CA GLY A 181 11.24 14.78 -6.25
C GLY A 181 12.67 15.20 -5.91
N LEU A 182 13.55 14.22 -5.66
CA LEU A 182 14.97 14.47 -5.41
C LEU A 182 15.67 15.06 -6.64
N ASN A 183 15.35 14.56 -7.83
CA ASN A 183 15.89 15.12 -9.07
C ASN A 183 15.41 16.56 -9.29
N ALA A 184 14.12 16.83 -9.05
CA ALA A 184 13.58 18.19 -9.13
C ALA A 184 14.24 19.15 -8.15
N ALA A 185 14.56 18.70 -6.94
CA ALA A 185 15.31 19.51 -5.97
C ALA A 185 16.75 19.76 -6.44
N LYS A 186 17.44 18.73 -6.95
CA LYS A 186 18.80 18.81 -7.47
C LYS A 186 18.92 19.80 -8.63
N GLU A 187 17.94 19.86 -9.52
CA GLU A 187 17.90 20.84 -10.63
C GLU A 187 17.82 22.30 -10.11
N MET A 188 17.31 22.52 -8.92
CA MET A 188 17.10 23.85 -8.34
C MET A 188 18.09 24.22 -7.23
N ILE A 189 19.05 23.35 -6.91
CA ILE A 189 19.97 23.51 -5.79
C ILE A 189 20.77 24.84 -5.84
N SER A 190 21.15 25.28 -7.03
CA SER A 190 21.90 26.51 -7.26
C SER A 190 21.02 27.79 -7.29
N SER A 191 19.71 27.63 -7.12
CA SER A 191 18.80 28.78 -7.11
C SER A 191 18.78 29.46 -5.73
N SER A 192 18.40 30.72 -5.68
CA SER A 192 18.19 31.45 -4.40
C SER A 192 16.83 31.13 -3.75
N LYS A 193 16.05 30.21 -4.31
CA LYS A 193 14.71 29.85 -3.84
C LYS A 193 14.76 29.02 -2.58
N LYS A 194 13.87 29.28 -1.63
CA LYS A 194 13.64 28.40 -0.49
C LYS A 194 12.87 27.15 -0.98
N ILE A 195 13.44 26.00 -0.75
CA ILE A 195 12.87 24.70 -1.18
C ILE A 195 12.51 23.91 0.07
N LEU A 196 11.27 23.46 0.14
CA LEU A 196 10.80 22.51 1.14
C LEU A 196 10.49 21.18 0.45
N ILE A 197 11.12 20.11 0.91
CA ILE A 197 10.83 18.74 0.46
C ILE A 197 10.12 18.02 1.61
N VAL A 198 8.98 17.39 1.34
CA VAL A 198 8.23 16.62 2.33
C VAL A 198 8.00 15.19 1.84
N ASP A 199 8.17 14.21 2.74
CA ASP A 199 7.88 12.79 2.44
C ASP A 199 7.21 12.13 3.66
N GLU A 200 6.20 11.31 3.41
CA GLU A 200 5.48 10.59 4.47
C GLU A 200 6.30 9.50 5.15
N ASN A 201 7.33 9.00 4.48
CA ASN A 201 8.18 7.92 4.97
C ASN A 201 9.31 8.47 5.86
N LYS A 202 9.80 7.61 6.77
CA LYS A 202 11.03 7.83 7.54
C LYS A 202 12.24 7.87 6.63
N HIS A 203 12.31 6.91 5.71
CA HIS A 203 13.44 6.75 4.78
C HIS A 203 13.08 7.31 3.41
N LEU A 204 13.87 8.27 2.98
CA LEU A 204 13.73 8.95 1.70
C LEU A 204 14.27 8.08 0.56
N GLY A 205 13.95 8.45 -0.68
CA GLY A 205 14.40 7.75 -1.88
C GLY A 205 13.28 7.02 -2.63
N GLY A 206 12.10 6.87 -2.02
CA GLY A 206 10.95 6.22 -2.67
C GLY A 206 11.28 4.81 -3.17
N SER A 207 11.16 4.57 -4.48
CA SER A 207 11.43 3.26 -5.11
C SER A 207 12.92 2.93 -5.28
N LEU A 208 13.84 3.88 -5.08
CA LEU A 208 15.29 3.65 -5.30
C LEU A 208 15.85 2.50 -4.47
N ALA A 209 15.31 2.27 -3.26
CA ALA A 209 15.74 1.16 -2.42
C ALA A 209 15.38 -0.21 -2.98
N GLU A 210 14.38 -0.29 -3.84
CA GLU A 210 13.90 -1.51 -4.51
C GLU A 210 14.39 -1.60 -5.97
N GLU A 211 15.17 -0.64 -6.46
CA GLU A 211 15.69 -0.64 -7.83
C GLU A 211 17.08 -1.26 -7.90
N SER A 212 17.30 -2.08 -8.94
CA SER A 212 18.62 -2.58 -9.32
C SER A 212 19.10 -1.84 -10.55
N GLY A 213 20.29 -1.27 -10.49
CA GLY A 213 20.84 -0.55 -11.62
C GLY A 213 21.81 0.54 -11.20
N THR A 214 22.26 1.32 -12.18
CA THR A 214 23.14 2.47 -11.95
C THR A 214 22.50 3.74 -12.51
N ILE A 215 22.75 4.82 -11.80
CA ILE A 215 22.41 6.19 -12.18
C ILE A 215 23.72 6.95 -12.26
N ASP A 216 24.04 7.54 -13.40
CA ASP A 216 25.33 8.23 -13.63
C ASP A 216 26.56 7.36 -13.29
N SER A 217 26.49 6.06 -13.59
CA SER A 217 27.52 5.05 -13.34
C SER A 217 27.76 4.65 -11.88
N ILE A 218 26.94 5.14 -10.93
CA ILE A 218 26.96 4.72 -9.52
C ILE A 218 25.68 3.97 -9.18
N THR A 219 25.70 3.18 -8.10
CA THR A 219 24.50 2.45 -7.66
C THR A 219 23.39 3.40 -7.24
N SER A 220 22.12 2.95 -7.32
CA SER A 220 20.96 3.75 -6.88
C SER A 220 21.11 4.21 -5.42
N ASP A 221 21.68 3.37 -4.56
CA ASP A 221 21.96 3.71 -3.16
C ASP A 221 23.02 4.81 -3.00
N ALA A 222 24.11 4.75 -3.78
CA ALA A 222 25.14 5.79 -3.77
C ALA A 222 24.59 7.11 -4.31
N TRP A 223 23.85 7.06 -5.42
CA TRP A 223 23.21 8.25 -5.98
C TRP A 223 22.25 8.91 -4.98
N LEU A 224 21.48 8.09 -4.26
CA LEU A 224 20.57 8.59 -3.22
C LEU A 224 21.35 9.29 -2.08
N ALA A 225 22.40 8.63 -1.58
CA ALA A 225 23.23 9.19 -0.50
C ALA A 225 23.88 10.51 -0.92
N ASP A 226 24.50 10.56 -2.10
CA ASP A 226 25.15 11.77 -2.63
C ASP A 226 24.15 12.90 -2.85
N THR A 227 22.95 12.56 -3.35
CA THR A 227 21.89 13.56 -3.58
C THR A 227 21.38 14.14 -2.26
N LEU A 228 21.11 13.29 -1.26
CA LEU A 228 20.65 13.74 0.05
C LEU A 228 21.70 14.59 0.77
N ASN A 229 22.98 14.20 0.71
CA ASN A 229 24.09 15.00 1.27
C ASN A 229 24.16 16.36 0.60
N SER A 230 24.16 16.40 -0.74
CA SER A 230 24.21 17.66 -1.50
C SER A 230 23.04 18.59 -1.19
N LEU A 231 21.84 18.06 -0.97
CA LEU A 231 20.66 18.83 -0.62
C LEU A 231 20.71 19.31 0.84
N SER A 232 21.22 18.50 1.76
CA SER A 232 21.34 18.85 3.18
C SER A 232 22.39 19.91 3.46
N ASP A 233 23.42 19.99 2.61
CA ASP A 233 24.49 21.02 2.72
C ASP A 233 24.02 22.41 2.25
N CYS A 234 22.81 22.53 1.68
CA CYS A 234 22.28 23.77 1.16
C CYS A 234 21.36 24.46 2.17
N GLU A 235 21.70 25.67 2.62
CA GLU A 235 20.92 26.44 3.59
C GLU A 235 19.49 26.78 3.13
N ASN A 236 19.25 26.83 1.80
CA ASN A 236 17.95 27.14 1.23
C ASN A 236 17.06 25.89 1.02
N VAL A 237 17.53 24.70 1.37
CA VAL A 237 16.78 23.45 1.26
C VAL A 237 16.43 22.92 2.64
N ASN A 238 15.15 22.62 2.88
CA ASN A 238 14.68 21.95 4.08
C ASN A 238 13.99 20.64 3.69
N ILE A 239 14.33 19.56 4.38
CA ILE A 239 13.78 18.22 4.12
C ILE A 239 13.05 17.73 5.38
N MET A 240 11.76 17.39 5.24
CA MET A 240 10.92 16.86 6.31
C MET A 240 10.45 15.46 5.95
N SER A 241 11.01 14.46 6.61
CA SER A 241 10.50 13.08 6.57
C SER A 241 9.30 12.90 7.50
N ARG A 242 8.61 11.76 7.45
CA ARG A 242 7.40 11.46 8.26
C ARG A 242 6.32 12.56 8.17
N THR A 243 6.28 13.27 7.04
CA THR A 243 5.38 14.40 6.82
C THR A 243 4.45 14.14 5.66
N THR A 244 3.18 13.90 5.98
CA THR A 244 2.13 13.57 4.99
C THR A 244 1.35 14.82 4.62
N VAL A 245 1.37 15.19 3.34
CA VAL A 245 0.49 16.23 2.79
C VAL A 245 -0.86 15.59 2.50
N TYR A 246 -1.91 16.02 3.20
CA TYR A 246 -3.25 15.46 3.08
C TYR A 246 -4.24 16.34 2.30
N GLY A 247 -3.90 17.60 2.08
CA GLY A 247 -4.82 18.55 1.45
C GLY A 247 -4.11 19.62 0.63
N TYR A 248 -4.68 19.93 -0.54
CA TYR A 248 -4.28 21.02 -1.40
C TYR A 248 -5.46 21.97 -1.60
N PHE A 249 -5.34 23.18 -1.04
CA PHE A 249 -6.40 24.20 -1.01
C PHE A 249 -6.08 25.33 -1.99
N ASP A 250 -6.90 26.39 -1.96
CA ASP A 250 -6.68 27.55 -2.81
C ASP A 250 -5.39 28.30 -2.46
N ASP A 251 -4.90 29.11 -3.40
CA ASP A 251 -3.68 29.94 -3.29
C ASP A 251 -2.44 29.14 -2.89
N ASN A 252 -2.29 27.92 -3.44
CA ASN A 252 -1.20 27.00 -3.11
C ASN A 252 -0.97 26.85 -1.59
N THR A 253 -2.06 26.80 -0.84
CA THR A 253 -2.06 26.47 0.57
C THR A 253 -2.23 24.97 0.73
N LEU A 254 -1.33 24.33 1.48
CA LEU A 254 -1.39 22.89 1.72
C LEU A 254 -1.46 22.58 3.21
N GLY A 255 -2.20 21.53 3.54
CA GLY A 255 -2.24 20.95 4.89
C GLY A 255 -1.35 19.71 4.96
N ALA A 256 -0.53 19.62 5.99
CA ALA A 256 0.30 18.44 6.25
C ALA A 256 0.31 18.07 7.73
N ILE A 257 0.61 16.81 8.02
CA ILE A 257 0.87 16.29 9.37
C ILE A 257 2.30 15.76 9.40
N GLU A 258 3.10 16.29 10.28
CA GLU A 258 4.42 15.76 10.64
C GLU A 258 4.30 14.87 11.87
N LYS A 259 4.72 13.61 11.77
CA LYS A 259 4.80 12.66 12.88
C LYS A 259 6.15 12.84 13.60
N VAL A 260 6.24 13.82 14.49
CA VAL A 260 7.51 14.23 15.11
C VAL A 260 8.02 13.13 16.07
N ALA A 261 7.17 12.61 16.94
CA ALA A 261 7.54 11.66 17.97
C ALA A 261 6.66 10.40 18.03
N ASP A 262 5.92 10.08 16.98
CA ASP A 262 5.06 8.87 16.92
C ASP A 262 5.85 7.57 17.09
N HIS A 263 7.12 7.58 16.71
CA HIS A 263 8.05 6.46 16.82
C HIS A 263 8.72 6.34 18.21
N LYS A 264 8.37 7.18 19.18
CA LYS A 264 8.91 7.17 20.55
C LYS A 264 7.83 6.77 21.55
N ALA A 265 8.21 6.04 22.58
CA ALA A 265 7.30 5.72 23.69
C ALA A 265 6.80 7.01 24.36
N ILE A 266 7.72 7.89 24.72
CA ILE A 266 7.48 9.19 25.34
C ILE A 266 8.26 10.26 24.54
N PRO A 267 7.60 11.35 24.10
CA PRO A 267 8.30 12.47 23.48
C PRO A 267 9.33 13.09 24.45
N GLU A 268 10.45 13.54 23.92
CA GLU A 268 11.51 14.16 24.72
C GLU A 268 11.23 15.66 24.93
N ASN A 269 11.64 16.21 26.09
CA ASN A 269 11.81 17.65 26.35
C ASN A 269 10.79 18.59 25.66
N ASN A 270 9.50 18.43 25.90
CA ASN A 270 8.44 19.23 25.27
C ASN A 270 8.28 19.05 23.75
N GLU A 271 8.89 18.05 23.15
CA GLU A 271 8.68 17.69 21.75
C GLU A 271 7.19 17.36 21.51
N PRO A 272 6.54 17.88 20.48
CA PRO A 272 5.17 17.49 20.18
C PRO A 272 5.11 16.08 19.64
N ARG A 273 4.02 15.36 19.90
CA ARG A 273 3.77 14.05 19.26
C ARG A 273 3.64 14.22 17.76
N GLN A 274 2.80 15.15 17.36
CA GLN A 274 2.57 15.49 15.96
C GLN A 274 2.46 17.00 15.79
N ARG A 275 2.75 17.47 14.60
CA ARG A 275 2.62 18.88 14.22
C ARG A 275 1.72 19.00 12.99
N HIS A 276 0.66 19.79 13.13
CA HIS A 276 -0.16 20.19 12.00
C HIS A 276 0.48 21.38 11.30
N LEU A 277 0.78 21.21 10.01
CA LEU A 277 1.44 22.21 9.19
C LEU A 277 0.45 22.83 8.20
N LYS A 278 0.46 24.15 8.12
CA LYS A 278 -0.11 24.90 7.01
C LYS A 278 1.03 25.48 6.18
N ILE A 279 1.16 24.99 4.96
CA ILE A 279 2.27 25.33 4.06
C ILE A 279 1.76 26.27 2.97
N PHE A 280 2.44 27.41 2.81
CA PHE A 280 2.18 28.38 1.77
C PHE A 280 3.35 28.35 0.77
N ALA A 281 3.09 27.93 -0.46
CA ALA A 281 4.10 27.75 -1.49
C ALA A 281 3.82 28.63 -2.72
N LYS A 282 4.85 29.26 -3.29
CA LYS A 282 4.69 29.98 -4.57
C LYS A 282 4.55 29.03 -5.74
N LYS A 283 5.24 27.87 -5.69
CA LYS A 283 5.14 26.77 -6.66
C LYS A 283 5.10 25.45 -5.94
N VAL A 284 4.34 24.47 -6.45
CA VAL A 284 4.26 23.12 -5.92
C VAL A 284 4.72 22.12 -6.98
N ILE A 285 5.57 21.16 -6.60
CA ILE A 285 5.96 20.02 -7.41
C ILE A 285 5.40 18.77 -6.75
N ILE A 286 4.48 18.08 -7.44
CA ILE A 286 3.84 16.86 -6.98
C ILE A 286 4.61 15.67 -7.53
N ALA A 287 5.34 14.97 -6.66
CA ALA A 287 6.15 13.79 -6.99
C ALA A 287 5.71 12.58 -6.14
N THR A 288 4.39 12.43 -5.96
CA THR A 288 3.73 11.44 -5.08
C THR A 288 3.82 10.00 -5.57
N GLY A 289 4.38 9.76 -6.74
CA GLY A 289 4.63 8.42 -7.25
C GLY A 289 3.38 7.68 -7.69
N SER A 290 3.41 6.36 -7.57
CA SER A 290 2.32 5.44 -7.93
C SER A 290 2.27 4.26 -6.96
N ILE A 291 1.12 3.62 -6.87
CA ILE A 291 0.89 2.39 -6.11
C ILE A 291 0.71 1.21 -7.06
N GLU A 292 1.23 0.04 -6.68
CA GLU A 292 1.01 -1.18 -7.44
C GLU A 292 -0.45 -1.60 -7.38
N ARG A 293 -0.99 -2.02 -8.52
CA ARG A 293 -2.40 -2.38 -8.67
C ARG A 293 -2.64 -3.86 -8.42
N PRO A 294 -3.68 -4.23 -7.64
CA PRO A 294 -4.09 -5.61 -7.50
C PRO A 294 -4.74 -6.15 -8.78
N ILE A 295 -4.77 -7.49 -8.91
CA ILE A 295 -5.59 -8.20 -9.90
C ILE A 295 -6.76 -8.84 -9.16
N VAL A 296 -7.97 -8.78 -9.75
CA VAL A 296 -9.22 -9.20 -9.13
C VAL A 296 -9.57 -10.63 -9.50
N PHE A 297 -9.59 -11.54 -8.50
CA PHE A 297 -9.97 -12.95 -8.64
C PHE A 297 -10.68 -13.46 -7.37
N ASP A 298 -11.24 -14.68 -7.40
CA ASP A 298 -11.98 -15.22 -6.25
C ASP A 298 -11.06 -15.48 -5.05
N GLY A 299 -11.41 -14.88 -3.90
CA GLY A 299 -10.63 -15.00 -2.66
C GLY A 299 -9.33 -14.18 -2.64
N ASN A 300 -9.24 -13.13 -3.46
CA ASN A 300 -8.07 -12.23 -3.54
C ASN A 300 -7.76 -11.45 -2.25
N ASP A 301 -8.58 -11.61 -1.23
CA ASP A 301 -8.44 -11.01 0.10
C ASP A 301 -7.83 -11.96 1.15
N THR A 302 -7.50 -13.19 0.77
CA THR A 302 -7.01 -14.21 1.72
C THR A 302 -5.63 -13.81 2.26
N PRO A 303 -5.39 -13.84 3.62
CA PRO A 303 -4.08 -13.56 4.19
C PRO A 303 -2.97 -14.43 3.60
N GLY A 304 -1.83 -13.83 3.27
CA GLY A 304 -0.77 -14.45 2.46
C GLY A 304 -0.82 -14.04 0.99
N ILE A 305 -1.84 -13.25 0.59
CA ILE A 305 -1.86 -12.56 -0.71
C ILE A 305 -1.48 -11.11 -0.48
N MET A 306 -0.52 -10.59 -1.24
CA MET A 306 -0.09 -9.20 -1.18
C MET A 306 0.46 -8.71 -2.52
N LEU A 307 0.71 -7.42 -2.60
CA LEU A 307 1.36 -6.80 -3.76
C LEU A 307 2.81 -7.27 -3.88
N ALA A 308 3.30 -7.44 -5.11
CA ALA A 308 4.63 -7.96 -5.38
C ALA A 308 5.72 -6.98 -4.91
N ASN A 309 5.56 -5.70 -5.18
CA ASN A 309 6.47 -4.65 -4.68
C ASN A 309 6.47 -4.55 -3.15
N ALA A 310 5.33 -4.81 -2.49
CA ALA A 310 5.29 -4.84 -1.04
C ALA A 310 6.18 -5.97 -0.48
N ALA A 311 6.09 -7.16 -1.05
CA ALA A 311 6.94 -8.28 -0.65
C ALA A 311 8.43 -7.98 -0.87
N LEU A 312 8.79 -7.34 -1.99
CA LEU A 312 10.15 -6.90 -2.25
C LEU A 312 10.62 -5.87 -1.22
N ARG A 313 9.75 -4.91 -0.86
CA ARG A 313 10.03 -3.92 0.18
C ARG A 313 10.23 -4.56 1.55
N TYR A 314 9.39 -5.55 1.94
CA TYR A 314 9.60 -6.31 3.17
C TYR A 314 10.93 -7.06 3.17
N ALA A 315 11.32 -7.68 2.08
CA ALA A 315 12.59 -8.38 1.98
C ALA A 315 13.79 -7.42 2.02
N ASN A 316 13.80 -6.35 1.22
CA ASN A 316 14.91 -5.41 1.10
C ASN A 316 15.09 -4.54 2.34
N ARG A 317 14.00 -3.90 2.80
CA ARG A 317 14.09 -2.93 3.89
C ARG A 317 14.15 -3.59 5.25
N TYR A 318 13.33 -4.63 5.44
CA TYR A 318 13.12 -5.23 6.75
C TYR A 318 13.73 -6.62 6.90
N GLY A 319 14.26 -7.22 5.84
CA GLY A 319 14.78 -8.58 5.88
C GLY A 319 13.71 -9.61 6.24
N VAL A 320 12.50 -9.46 5.71
CA VAL A 320 11.35 -10.31 6.01
C VAL A 320 10.79 -10.93 4.73
N ALA A 321 10.80 -12.25 4.65
CA ALA A 321 10.01 -12.97 3.66
C ALA A 321 8.52 -12.94 4.04
N VAL A 322 7.66 -13.22 3.06
CA VAL A 322 6.20 -13.17 3.28
C VAL A 322 5.54 -14.54 3.17
N GLY A 323 6.34 -15.58 3.05
CA GLY A 323 5.95 -16.98 2.95
C GLY A 323 7.16 -17.89 2.73
N LYS A 324 6.92 -19.20 2.69
CA LYS A 324 7.94 -20.25 2.44
C LYS A 324 7.91 -20.79 1.01
N ASN A 325 6.71 -20.86 0.40
CA ASN A 325 6.49 -21.32 -0.97
C ASN A 325 5.64 -20.29 -1.69
N ILE A 326 6.32 -19.38 -2.38
CA ILE A 326 5.70 -18.18 -2.94
C ILE A 326 5.46 -18.34 -4.44
N ALA A 327 4.29 -17.96 -4.90
CA ALA A 327 4.01 -17.74 -6.32
C ALA A 327 3.81 -16.26 -6.61
N ILE A 328 4.08 -15.84 -7.84
CA ILE A 328 3.79 -14.49 -8.33
C ILE A 328 2.73 -14.61 -9.43
N PHE A 329 1.71 -13.77 -9.39
CA PHE A 329 0.72 -13.60 -10.44
C PHE A 329 0.84 -12.21 -11.03
N THR A 330 1.09 -12.15 -12.33
CA THR A 330 1.38 -10.90 -13.03
C THR A 330 0.68 -10.78 -14.38
N ASN A 331 0.57 -9.56 -14.89
CA ASN A 331 0.17 -9.19 -16.24
C ASN A 331 1.18 -8.24 -16.91
N ASN A 332 2.36 -8.09 -16.33
CA ASN A 332 3.42 -7.14 -16.75
C ASN A 332 4.81 -7.68 -16.41
N ASP A 333 5.87 -6.96 -16.79
CA ASP A 333 7.26 -7.41 -16.63
C ASP A 333 7.79 -7.30 -15.20
N ASP A 334 7.19 -6.44 -14.35
CA ASP A 334 7.68 -6.23 -12.99
C ASP A 334 7.54 -7.47 -12.11
N GLY A 335 6.54 -8.34 -12.41
CA GLY A 335 6.42 -9.63 -11.74
C GLY A 335 7.66 -10.50 -11.88
N TYR A 336 8.31 -10.49 -13.05
CA TYR A 336 9.55 -11.22 -13.29
C TYR A 336 10.75 -10.56 -12.62
N THR A 337 10.84 -9.25 -12.72
CA THR A 337 11.87 -8.47 -12.04
C THR A 337 11.83 -8.70 -10.54
N THR A 338 10.66 -8.60 -9.94
CA THR A 338 10.45 -8.85 -8.51
C THR A 338 10.80 -10.30 -8.14
N ALA A 339 10.43 -11.30 -8.98
CA ALA A 339 10.80 -12.69 -8.75
C ALA A 339 12.32 -12.87 -8.66
N ASN A 340 13.04 -12.33 -9.63
CA ASN A 340 14.50 -12.43 -9.68
C ASN A 340 15.17 -11.71 -8.48
N MET A 341 14.68 -10.52 -8.11
CA MET A 341 15.21 -9.77 -6.96
C MET A 341 14.97 -10.50 -5.64
N LEU A 342 13.77 -11.02 -5.43
CA LEU A 342 13.44 -11.82 -4.23
C LEU A 342 14.28 -13.10 -4.15
N LYS A 343 14.52 -13.78 -5.27
CA LYS A 343 15.40 -14.95 -5.31
C LYS A 343 16.84 -14.60 -4.91
N ASN A 344 17.36 -13.47 -5.37
CA ASN A 344 18.70 -12.99 -5.00
C ASN A 344 18.81 -12.70 -3.50
N LEU A 345 17.71 -12.37 -2.83
CA LEU A 345 17.63 -12.20 -1.38
C LEU A 345 17.40 -13.51 -0.61
N GLY A 346 17.35 -14.66 -1.31
CA GLY A 346 17.15 -15.97 -0.70
C GLY A 346 15.68 -16.34 -0.45
N VAL A 347 14.73 -15.59 -1.02
CA VAL A 347 13.30 -15.90 -0.91
C VAL A 347 12.92 -17.00 -1.91
N ASN A 348 12.16 -18.00 -1.46
CA ASN A 348 11.78 -19.15 -2.29
C ASN A 348 10.57 -18.83 -3.19
N ILE A 349 10.84 -18.35 -4.40
CA ILE A 349 9.83 -18.18 -5.46
C ILE A 349 9.74 -19.47 -6.25
N THR A 350 8.57 -20.09 -6.27
CA THR A 350 8.32 -21.40 -6.93
C THR A 350 7.71 -21.27 -8.32
N HIS A 351 6.83 -20.28 -8.50
CA HIS A 351 6.09 -20.07 -9.74
C HIS A 351 5.95 -18.59 -10.08
N VAL A 352 6.01 -18.27 -11.38
CA VAL A 352 5.50 -17.01 -11.95
C VAL A 352 4.39 -17.39 -12.93
N ILE A 353 3.18 -16.88 -12.67
CA ILE A 353 1.99 -17.08 -13.50
C ILE A 353 1.71 -15.76 -14.22
N ASP A 354 1.74 -15.77 -15.55
CA ASP A 354 1.49 -14.57 -16.35
C ASP A 354 0.26 -14.75 -17.24
N ALA A 355 -0.61 -13.76 -17.20
CA ALA A 355 -1.79 -13.73 -18.04
C ALA A 355 -1.48 -13.55 -19.51
N ARG A 356 -0.33 -13.00 -19.85
CA ARG A 356 0.13 -12.78 -21.24
C ARG A 356 0.66 -14.08 -21.82
N SER A 357 0.50 -14.24 -23.13
CA SER A 357 1.00 -15.41 -23.89
C SER A 357 2.42 -15.22 -24.42
N GLN A 358 2.81 -13.98 -24.70
CA GLN A 358 4.12 -13.62 -25.26
C GLN A 358 4.92 -12.83 -24.22
N ILE A 359 6.06 -13.36 -23.83
CA ILE A 359 6.96 -12.81 -22.81
C ILE A 359 8.36 -12.80 -23.37
N ASP A 360 9.13 -11.77 -23.09
CA ASP A 360 10.55 -11.74 -23.40
C ASP A 360 11.28 -12.84 -22.61
N PRO A 361 11.92 -13.81 -23.28
CA PRO A 361 12.67 -14.88 -22.61
C PRO A 361 13.78 -14.37 -21.68
N LEU A 362 14.30 -13.19 -21.91
CA LEU A 362 15.35 -12.56 -21.08
C LEU A 362 14.86 -12.23 -19.66
N LEU A 363 13.56 -12.20 -19.42
CA LEU A 363 12.98 -12.01 -18.09
C LEU A 363 12.99 -13.30 -17.26
N MET A 364 13.02 -14.47 -17.91
CA MET A 364 12.97 -15.79 -17.27
C MET A 364 14.38 -16.27 -16.87
N LYS A 365 15.03 -15.55 -15.95
CA LYS A 365 16.47 -15.74 -15.62
C LYS A 365 16.78 -16.96 -14.76
N ASP A 366 15.86 -17.36 -13.87
CA ASP A 366 16.11 -18.44 -12.90
C ASP A 366 15.37 -19.73 -13.29
N SER A 367 16.13 -20.77 -13.67
CA SER A 367 15.59 -22.07 -14.08
C SER A 367 14.89 -22.85 -12.95
N SER A 368 15.08 -22.47 -11.68
CA SER A 368 14.38 -23.06 -10.53
C SER A 368 12.95 -22.57 -10.38
N ILE A 369 12.61 -21.46 -11.06
CA ILE A 369 11.25 -20.90 -11.08
C ILE A 369 10.45 -21.53 -12.22
N ARG A 370 9.25 -21.99 -11.91
CA ARG A 370 8.35 -22.48 -12.94
C ARG A 370 7.54 -21.31 -13.53
N TYR A 371 7.87 -20.93 -14.75
CA TYR A 371 7.14 -19.90 -15.51
C TYR A 371 5.93 -20.52 -16.23
N ILE A 372 4.75 -19.94 -16.07
CA ILE A 372 3.48 -20.40 -16.64
C ILE A 372 2.81 -19.20 -17.32
N THR A 373 2.90 -19.11 -18.64
CA THR A 373 2.34 -18.03 -19.46
C THR A 373 0.93 -18.37 -19.95
N ALA A 374 0.18 -17.38 -20.42
CA ALA A 374 -1.22 -17.51 -20.85
C ALA A 374 -2.12 -18.16 -19.77
N HIS A 375 -1.85 -17.89 -18.50
CA HIS A 375 -2.64 -18.40 -17.38
C HIS A 375 -2.98 -17.30 -16.38
N VAL A 376 -4.13 -17.44 -15.74
CA VAL A 376 -4.57 -16.56 -14.66
C VAL A 376 -4.87 -17.37 -13.39
N VAL A 377 -4.69 -16.70 -12.25
CA VAL A 377 -5.20 -17.21 -10.97
C VAL A 377 -6.71 -16.96 -10.92
N THR A 378 -7.49 -18.04 -10.84
CA THR A 378 -8.96 -17.96 -10.82
C THR A 378 -9.54 -17.96 -9.43
N SER A 379 -8.85 -18.61 -8.47
CA SER A 379 -9.26 -18.62 -7.07
C SER A 379 -8.12 -18.91 -6.11
N ALA A 380 -8.19 -18.31 -4.92
CA ALA A 380 -7.34 -18.60 -3.78
C ALA A 380 -8.11 -19.41 -2.74
N HIS A 381 -7.44 -20.37 -2.10
CA HIS A 381 -8.02 -21.27 -1.12
C HIS A 381 -7.16 -21.32 0.14
N GLY A 382 -7.81 -21.24 1.28
CA GLY A 382 -7.21 -21.34 2.60
C GLY A 382 -8.26 -21.15 3.68
N GLY A 383 -7.87 -21.34 4.92
CA GLY A 383 -8.71 -21.02 6.08
C GLY A 383 -8.36 -19.63 6.61
N LYS A 384 -7.47 -19.59 7.63
CA LYS A 384 -6.94 -18.33 8.17
C LYS A 384 -5.88 -17.69 7.25
N SER A 385 -5.21 -18.49 6.42
CA SER A 385 -4.19 -18.04 5.47
C SER A 385 -4.22 -18.90 4.21
N LEU A 386 -3.54 -18.44 3.17
CA LEU A 386 -3.43 -19.11 1.88
C LEU A 386 -2.77 -20.49 2.03
N SER A 387 -3.29 -21.49 1.33
CA SER A 387 -2.73 -22.85 1.24
C SER A 387 -2.59 -23.35 -0.19
N SER A 388 -3.35 -22.79 -1.10
CA SER A 388 -3.28 -23.13 -2.52
C SER A 388 -4.01 -22.13 -3.39
N ILE A 389 -3.64 -22.09 -4.67
CA ILE A 389 -4.33 -21.33 -5.72
C ILE A 389 -4.81 -22.27 -6.81
N LYS A 390 -5.83 -21.88 -7.55
CA LYS A 390 -6.21 -22.50 -8.82
C LYS A 390 -5.85 -21.57 -9.97
N ILE A 391 -5.24 -22.14 -10.98
CA ILE A 391 -4.91 -21.43 -12.23
C ILE A 391 -5.66 -22.07 -13.39
N SER A 392 -5.92 -21.26 -14.41
CA SER A 392 -6.55 -21.71 -15.66
C SER A 392 -5.85 -21.04 -16.84
N LYS A 393 -5.80 -21.75 -17.97
CA LYS A 393 -5.39 -21.14 -19.22
C LYS A 393 -6.35 -20.00 -19.56
N TYR A 394 -5.82 -18.90 -20.02
CA TYR A 394 -6.57 -17.67 -20.28
C TYR A 394 -6.37 -17.21 -21.70
N ASP A 395 -7.48 -17.01 -22.40
CA ASP A 395 -7.47 -16.33 -23.69
C ASP A 395 -7.92 -14.87 -23.50
N SER A 396 -7.01 -13.95 -23.72
CA SER A 396 -7.26 -12.52 -23.54
C SER A 396 -8.23 -11.94 -24.58
N SER A 397 -8.35 -12.56 -25.76
CA SER A 397 -9.24 -12.10 -26.83
C SER A 397 -10.70 -12.43 -26.57
N SER A 398 -10.96 -13.67 -26.16
CA SER A 398 -12.32 -14.14 -25.81
C SER A 398 -12.66 -13.96 -24.32
N LYS A 399 -11.69 -13.55 -23.50
CA LYS A 399 -11.79 -13.50 -22.02
C LYS A 399 -12.30 -14.82 -21.41
N SER A 400 -11.96 -15.96 -22.07
CA SER A 400 -12.35 -17.29 -21.62
C SER A 400 -11.27 -17.97 -20.80
N ILE A 401 -11.65 -18.93 -19.98
CA ILE A 401 -10.75 -19.77 -19.19
C ILE A 401 -11.00 -21.25 -19.51
N GLU A 402 -9.91 -22.00 -19.69
CA GLU A 402 -9.91 -23.44 -19.92
C GLU A 402 -8.94 -24.11 -18.96
N GLU A 403 -9.21 -25.39 -18.65
CA GLU A 403 -8.44 -26.20 -17.71
C GLU A 403 -8.26 -25.58 -16.32
N LYS A 404 -8.13 -26.41 -15.32
CA LYS A 404 -7.92 -25.99 -13.94
C LYS A 404 -6.80 -26.81 -13.32
N LYS A 405 -5.76 -26.10 -12.84
CA LYS A 405 -4.67 -26.72 -12.11
C LYS A 405 -4.59 -26.11 -10.70
N LYS A 406 -4.41 -26.96 -9.71
CA LYS A 406 -4.17 -26.54 -8.32
C LYS A 406 -2.67 -26.49 -8.04
N ILE A 407 -2.21 -25.39 -7.44
CA ILE A 407 -0.83 -25.20 -6.99
C ILE A 407 -0.86 -24.94 -5.48
N ARG A 408 -0.05 -25.67 -4.71
CA ARG A 408 0.14 -25.45 -3.28
C ARG A 408 1.17 -24.35 -3.06
N VAL A 409 0.74 -23.26 -2.41
CA VAL A 409 1.57 -22.13 -2.03
C VAL A 409 1.02 -21.55 -0.74
N ASP A 410 1.87 -20.96 0.07
CA ASP A 410 1.49 -20.28 1.30
C ASP A 410 1.49 -18.74 1.16
N SER A 411 2.04 -18.24 0.06
CA SER A 411 1.91 -16.83 -0.32
C SER A 411 1.75 -16.65 -1.83
N LEU A 412 0.98 -15.65 -2.23
CA LEU A 412 0.78 -15.22 -3.61
C LEU A 412 1.03 -13.72 -3.72
N LEU A 413 2.02 -13.34 -4.52
CA LEU A 413 2.32 -11.96 -4.83
C LEU A 413 1.61 -11.55 -6.11
N VAL A 414 1.00 -10.37 -6.11
CA VAL A 414 0.19 -9.89 -7.23
C VAL A 414 0.79 -8.62 -7.80
N SER A 415 1.04 -8.60 -9.11
CA SER A 415 1.55 -7.47 -9.86
C SER A 415 0.64 -7.16 -11.03
N GLY A 416 -0.23 -6.16 -10.88
CA GLY A 416 -1.27 -5.77 -11.85
C GLY A 416 -0.98 -4.48 -12.61
N GLY A 417 0.24 -3.97 -12.57
CA GLY A 417 0.63 -2.66 -13.08
C GLY A 417 0.56 -1.59 -12.00
N TYR A 418 0.48 -0.31 -12.41
CA TYR A 418 0.56 0.82 -11.49
C TYR A 418 -0.64 1.75 -11.63
N THR A 419 -0.98 2.39 -10.51
CA THR A 419 -1.95 3.49 -10.45
C THR A 419 -1.25 4.73 -9.92
N PRO A 420 -1.10 5.79 -10.72
CA PRO A 420 -0.55 7.07 -10.29
C PRO A 420 -1.31 7.67 -9.10
N THR A 421 -0.58 8.23 -8.12
CA THR A 421 -1.18 8.82 -6.91
C THR A 421 -1.58 10.27 -7.17
N ILE A 422 -2.70 10.46 -7.88
CA ILE A 422 -3.15 11.77 -8.40
C ILE A 422 -4.05 12.55 -7.43
N ASN A 423 -4.22 12.10 -6.20
CA ASN A 423 -5.21 12.65 -5.26
C ASN A 423 -5.05 14.16 -5.04
N LEU A 424 -3.81 14.63 -4.80
CA LEU A 424 -3.53 16.04 -4.62
C LEU A 424 -3.74 16.85 -5.91
N CYS A 425 -3.43 16.27 -7.08
CA CYS A 425 -3.71 16.90 -8.37
C CYS A 425 -5.22 17.12 -8.55
N SER A 426 -6.03 16.10 -8.25
CA SER A 426 -7.48 16.18 -8.37
C SER A 426 -8.11 17.19 -7.42
N GLN A 427 -7.56 17.40 -6.22
CA GLN A 427 -8.04 18.42 -5.28
C GLN A 427 -7.89 19.86 -5.80
N THR A 428 -7.02 20.10 -6.77
CA THR A 428 -6.90 21.40 -7.43
C THR A 428 -8.00 21.68 -8.44
N GLY A 429 -8.92 20.75 -8.67
CA GLY A 429 -9.93 20.81 -9.71
C GLY A 429 -9.45 20.30 -11.08
N THR A 430 -8.20 19.84 -11.18
CA THR A 430 -7.66 19.27 -12.40
C THR A 430 -8.29 17.91 -12.68
N PRO A 431 -8.87 17.68 -13.88
CA PRO A 431 -9.49 16.40 -14.22
C PRO A 431 -8.44 15.30 -14.36
N ALA A 432 -8.81 14.09 -13.95
CA ALA A 432 -8.04 12.90 -14.24
C ALA A 432 -8.32 12.44 -15.67
N ILE A 433 -7.28 12.14 -16.46
CA ILE A 433 -7.36 11.67 -17.84
C ILE A 433 -6.95 10.20 -17.87
N PHE A 434 -7.78 9.34 -18.44
CA PHE A 434 -7.41 7.94 -18.64
C PHE A 434 -6.43 7.81 -19.81
N ASN A 435 -5.29 7.20 -19.56
CA ASN A 435 -4.28 6.88 -20.57
C ASN A 435 -4.40 5.41 -20.94
N ASP A 436 -4.77 5.14 -22.20
CA ASP A 436 -5.00 3.77 -22.70
C ASP A 436 -3.71 2.94 -22.77
N GLU A 437 -2.56 3.56 -23.03
CA GLU A 437 -1.28 2.85 -23.07
C GLU A 437 -0.86 2.40 -21.68
N LEU A 438 -0.99 3.27 -20.68
CA LEU A 438 -0.64 2.96 -19.30
C LEU A 438 -1.73 2.17 -18.57
N GLN A 439 -2.94 2.08 -19.14
CA GLN A 439 -4.13 1.54 -18.49
C GLN A 439 -4.38 2.18 -17.11
N ALA A 440 -4.15 3.48 -16.98
CA ALA A 440 -4.20 4.22 -15.72
C ALA A 440 -4.67 5.66 -15.91
N PHE A 441 -5.17 6.26 -14.83
CA PHE A 441 -5.48 7.69 -14.80
C PHE A 441 -4.22 8.49 -14.45
N ILE A 442 -3.98 9.55 -15.22
CA ILE A 442 -2.93 10.55 -14.98
C ILE A 442 -3.58 11.94 -14.79
N PRO A 443 -2.89 12.92 -14.17
CA PRO A 443 -3.40 14.28 -14.10
C PRO A 443 -3.50 14.91 -15.47
N GLY A 444 -4.57 15.68 -15.70
CA GLY A 444 -4.67 16.57 -16.87
C GLY A 444 -3.85 17.85 -16.71
N GLU A 445 -4.04 18.78 -17.61
CA GLU A 445 -3.37 20.08 -17.56
C GLU A 445 -3.84 20.93 -16.38
N SER A 446 -2.91 21.56 -15.68
CA SER A 446 -3.18 22.44 -14.56
C SER A 446 -3.32 23.90 -15.00
N SER A 447 -4.32 24.57 -14.46
CA SER A 447 -4.45 26.03 -14.53
C SER A 447 -3.78 26.76 -13.35
N ARG A 448 -3.26 26.02 -12.37
CA ARG A 448 -2.63 26.54 -11.14
C ARG A 448 -1.11 26.44 -11.22
N ASN A 449 -0.41 27.11 -10.30
CA ASN A 449 1.07 27.11 -10.26
C ASN A 449 1.62 25.85 -9.57
N TRP A 450 1.33 24.67 -10.14
CA TRP A 450 1.93 23.42 -9.77
C TRP A 450 2.29 22.59 -11.02
N GLU A 451 3.21 21.66 -10.85
CA GLU A 451 3.55 20.63 -11.84
C GLU A 451 3.65 19.27 -11.17
N ALA A 452 3.40 18.20 -11.92
CA ALA A 452 3.59 16.84 -11.47
C ALA A 452 4.78 16.20 -12.19
N ARG A 453 5.56 15.35 -11.49
CA ARG A 453 6.75 14.69 -12.04
C ARG A 453 6.85 13.23 -11.62
N GLY A 454 7.39 12.41 -12.53
CA GLY A 454 7.66 11.00 -12.30
C GLY A 454 6.43 10.11 -12.41
N ALA A 455 6.31 9.09 -11.57
CA ALA A 455 5.31 8.04 -11.70
C ALA A 455 3.85 8.53 -11.52
N VAL A 456 3.63 9.68 -10.89
CA VAL A 456 2.32 10.34 -10.86
C VAL A 456 1.85 10.78 -12.25
N MET A 457 2.78 11.01 -13.19
CA MET A 457 2.53 11.31 -14.60
C MET A 457 2.63 10.07 -15.51
N GLY A 458 2.82 8.88 -14.95
CA GLY A 458 2.96 7.64 -15.70
C GLY A 458 4.38 7.29 -16.12
N ALA A 459 5.41 8.03 -15.69
CA ALA A 459 6.81 7.65 -15.86
C ALA A 459 7.16 6.58 -14.82
N PHE A 460 7.16 5.30 -15.21
CA PHE A 460 7.33 4.20 -14.27
C PHE A 460 8.75 3.63 -14.21
N THR A 461 9.64 4.03 -15.12
CA THR A 461 11.05 3.61 -15.12
C THR A 461 11.96 4.73 -14.61
N LEU A 462 13.10 4.37 -14.03
CA LEU A 462 14.10 5.38 -13.61
C LEU A 462 14.59 6.23 -14.80
N GLU A 463 14.71 5.65 -15.99
CA GLU A 463 15.13 6.34 -17.21
C GLU A 463 14.12 7.44 -17.60
N GLU A 464 12.81 7.14 -17.51
CA GLU A 464 11.75 8.13 -17.77
C GLU A 464 11.68 9.22 -16.69
N ILE A 465 12.00 8.86 -15.44
CA ILE A 465 11.97 9.77 -14.29
C ILE A 465 13.19 10.70 -14.30
N LEU A 466 14.37 10.15 -14.58
CA LEU A 466 15.66 10.84 -14.50
C LEU A 466 16.19 11.17 -15.89
N THR A 467 15.43 11.93 -16.65
CA THR A 467 15.73 12.25 -18.07
C THR A 467 17.08 12.96 -18.28
N THR A 468 17.63 13.60 -17.24
CA THR A 468 18.92 14.30 -17.27
C THR A 468 20.10 13.44 -16.83
N SER A 469 19.86 12.25 -16.31
CA SER A 469 20.88 11.32 -15.81
C SER A 469 21.03 10.11 -16.73
N LYS A 470 22.25 9.55 -16.82
CA LYS A 470 22.51 8.29 -17.53
C LYS A 470 22.05 7.12 -16.64
N VAL A 471 20.88 6.57 -16.95
CA VAL A 471 20.34 5.41 -16.26
C VAL A 471 20.68 4.15 -17.05
N ASN A 472 21.37 3.21 -16.40
CA ASN A 472 21.58 1.88 -16.94
C ASN A 472 20.73 0.90 -16.13
N ASN A 473 19.46 0.83 -16.50
CA ASN A 473 18.51 -0.09 -15.91
C ASN A 473 17.91 -0.98 -17.02
N THR A 474 17.97 -2.28 -16.84
CA THR A 474 17.46 -3.26 -17.79
C THR A 474 15.95 -3.52 -17.61
N ASN A 475 15.34 -2.88 -16.63
CA ASN A 475 13.95 -3.14 -16.27
C ASN A 475 13.01 -2.23 -17.07
N LYS A 476 12.67 -2.64 -18.29
CA LYS A 476 11.57 -2.02 -19.05
C LYS A 476 10.25 -2.54 -18.47
N LYS A 477 9.44 -1.65 -17.95
CA LYS A 477 8.09 -1.97 -17.49
C LYS A 477 7.17 -2.02 -18.70
N ALA A 478 6.84 -3.21 -19.18
CA ALA A 478 5.89 -3.36 -20.26
C ALA A 478 4.49 -2.90 -19.83
N ILE A 479 3.72 -2.40 -20.80
CA ILE A 479 2.32 -2.05 -20.63
C ILE A 479 1.57 -3.27 -20.05
N PRO A 480 0.81 -3.12 -18.95
CA PRO A 480 0.09 -4.23 -18.36
C PRO A 480 -1.05 -4.68 -19.27
N LEU A 481 -1.24 -6.00 -19.41
CA LEU A 481 -2.44 -6.53 -20.04
C LEU A 481 -3.67 -6.10 -19.23
N ALA A 482 -4.64 -5.48 -19.86
CA ALA A 482 -5.88 -5.05 -19.21
C ALA A 482 -6.69 -6.28 -18.74
N ILE A 483 -6.72 -6.53 -17.44
CA ILE A 483 -7.53 -7.58 -16.82
C ILE A 483 -8.51 -6.92 -15.86
N THR A 484 -9.78 -6.89 -16.22
CA THR A 484 -10.82 -6.23 -15.41
C THR A 484 -11.57 -7.19 -14.50
N ASP A 485 -11.89 -8.40 -14.96
CA ASP A 485 -12.63 -9.40 -14.19
C ASP A 485 -12.25 -10.80 -14.69
N ILE A 486 -11.50 -11.54 -13.89
CA ILE A 486 -11.17 -12.94 -14.22
C ILE A 486 -12.41 -13.81 -14.02
N PRO A 487 -12.85 -14.56 -15.05
CA PRO A 487 -13.99 -15.46 -14.91
C PRO A 487 -13.81 -16.44 -13.75
N SER A 488 -14.87 -16.69 -12.98
CA SER A 488 -14.88 -17.70 -11.93
C SER A 488 -16.02 -18.67 -12.18
N PRO A 489 -15.78 -19.98 -12.09
CA PRO A 489 -16.84 -20.98 -12.17
C PRO A 489 -17.74 -20.97 -10.94
N ASN A 490 -17.30 -20.34 -9.86
CA ASN A 490 -18.07 -20.21 -8.63
C ASN A 490 -18.98 -18.97 -8.71
N LYS A 491 -20.30 -19.18 -8.77
CA LYS A 491 -21.31 -18.09 -8.82
C LYS A 491 -21.32 -17.23 -7.55
N SER A 492 -20.88 -17.78 -6.41
CA SER A 492 -20.77 -17.09 -5.13
C SER A 492 -19.37 -16.53 -4.86
N ALA A 493 -18.50 -16.47 -5.88
CA ALA A 493 -17.14 -15.99 -5.80
C ALA A 493 -17.09 -14.60 -5.14
N LYS A 494 -16.18 -14.44 -4.18
CA LYS A 494 -15.88 -13.17 -3.53
C LYS A 494 -14.63 -12.56 -4.16
N LYS A 495 -14.86 -11.60 -5.07
CA LYS A 495 -13.81 -10.86 -5.78
C LYS A 495 -13.84 -9.43 -5.28
N PHE A 496 -12.92 -9.06 -4.42
CA PHE A 496 -12.89 -7.73 -3.83
C PHE A 496 -12.16 -6.73 -4.73
N ILE A 497 -12.77 -5.55 -4.89
CA ILE A 497 -12.21 -4.39 -5.58
C ILE A 497 -11.70 -3.39 -4.55
N ASP A 498 -12.47 -3.18 -3.48
CA ASP A 498 -12.09 -2.37 -2.33
C ASP A 498 -12.05 -3.28 -1.10
N PHE A 499 -10.83 -3.51 -0.59
CA PHE A 499 -10.62 -4.33 0.60
C PHE A 499 -11.03 -3.62 1.88
N GLN A 500 -10.93 -2.29 1.92
CA GLN A 500 -11.19 -1.51 3.12
C GLN A 500 -12.69 -1.52 3.47
N HIS A 501 -13.57 -1.44 2.47
CA HIS A 501 -15.02 -1.40 2.66
C HIS A 501 -15.72 -2.69 2.23
N ASP A 502 -14.98 -3.76 1.92
CA ASP A 502 -15.54 -5.04 1.45
C ASP A 502 -16.43 -4.89 0.20
N VAL A 503 -16.03 -4.03 -0.76
CA VAL A 503 -16.76 -3.88 -2.02
C VAL A 503 -16.27 -4.92 -3.02
N SER A 504 -17.20 -5.71 -3.53
CA SER A 504 -16.92 -6.78 -4.49
C SER A 504 -17.36 -6.41 -5.92
N VAL A 505 -16.90 -7.18 -6.91
CA VAL A 505 -17.38 -7.10 -8.30
C VAL A 505 -18.90 -7.22 -8.37
N ARG A 506 -19.51 -8.05 -7.50
CA ARG A 506 -20.97 -8.22 -7.43
C ARG A 506 -21.66 -6.91 -7.04
N ASP A 507 -21.11 -6.18 -6.06
CA ASP A 507 -21.66 -4.90 -5.60
C ASP A 507 -21.67 -3.87 -6.72
N ILE A 508 -20.57 -3.78 -7.50
CA ILE A 508 -20.48 -2.91 -8.67
C ILE A 508 -21.51 -3.29 -9.74
N LYS A 509 -21.66 -4.59 -10.04
CA LYS A 509 -22.65 -5.07 -11.01
C LYS A 509 -24.09 -4.73 -10.59
N ILE A 510 -24.41 -4.86 -9.30
CA ILE A 510 -25.72 -4.49 -8.75
C ILE A 510 -25.95 -2.97 -8.89
N ALA A 511 -25.01 -2.15 -8.45
CA ALA A 511 -25.11 -0.69 -8.55
C ALA A 511 -25.27 -0.23 -10.01
N HIS A 512 -24.51 -0.83 -10.93
CA HIS A 512 -24.65 -0.54 -12.37
C HIS A 512 -26.04 -0.91 -12.91
N ALA A 513 -26.59 -2.08 -12.51
CA ALA A 513 -27.93 -2.52 -12.91
C ALA A 513 -29.03 -1.60 -12.34
N GLU A 514 -28.79 -0.99 -11.19
CA GLU A 514 -29.69 0.01 -10.56
C GLU A 514 -29.56 1.41 -11.17
N GLY A 515 -28.71 1.59 -12.20
CA GLY A 515 -28.58 2.85 -12.94
C GLY A 515 -27.47 3.78 -12.45
N PHE A 516 -26.69 3.39 -11.45
CA PHE A 516 -25.52 4.17 -11.01
C PHE A 516 -24.38 4.03 -12.01
N ARG A 517 -24.10 5.09 -12.77
CA ARG A 517 -23.13 5.09 -13.87
C ARG A 517 -21.83 5.79 -13.52
N SER A 518 -21.86 6.79 -12.64
CA SER A 518 -20.66 7.51 -12.20
C SER A 518 -20.03 6.83 -10.98
N VAL A 519 -18.71 6.94 -10.87
CA VAL A 519 -17.95 6.41 -9.71
C VAL A 519 -18.39 7.05 -8.40
N GLU A 520 -18.75 8.33 -8.43
CA GLU A 520 -19.26 9.06 -7.24
C GLU A 520 -20.57 8.47 -6.72
N HIS A 521 -21.46 8.06 -7.61
CA HIS A 521 -22.70 7.40 -7.21
C HIS A 521 -22.50 5.96 -6.76
N LEU A 522 -21.51 5.26 -7.33
CA LEU A 522 -21.17 3.89 -6.90
C LEU A 522 -20.64 3.82 -5.47
N LYS A 523 -20.02 4.89 -4.96
CA LYS A 523 -19.51 4.99 -3.60
C LYS A 523 -20.61 5.18 -2.54
N ARG A 524 -21.77 5.66 -2.94
CA ARG A 524 -22.94 5.87 -2.07
C ARG A 524 -23.85 4.66 -2.03
#